data_b7ee13e062b29e088c1e816478b29200
#
_entry.id   b7ee13e062b29e088c1e816478b29200
#
_cell.length_a   1.000
_cell.length_b   1.000
_cell.length_c   1.000
_cell.angle_alpha   90.00
_cell.angle_beta   90.00
_cell.angle_gamma   90.00
#
_symmetry.space_group_name_H-M   'P 1'
#
loop_
_entity.id
_entity.type
_entity.pdbx_description
1 polymer ?
#
loop_
_entity_poly.entity_id
_entity_poly.type
_entity_poly.pdbx_seq_one_letter_code
_entity_poly.pdbx_strand_id
1 'polypeptide(L)'
;MLNQDFATKIRPISGIEQIRLGSKFDGGYVVPINAVKVSQTLISFGYGNDSNFERHFIQLSKNKTCFIFDSTINFFYLIHLLIVDLKCCFKSQRRRYLLYRFKTILLYIRFRCLKRVQYNNFKIGSNFDLLNKNIDLNGVFDLIKIYDNFILKSDIEGAEYEI
;
A
#
# COMPACT_ATOMS: atom_id res chain seq x y z
N MET A 1 1.65 29.29 -18.37
CA MET A 1 0.18 29.21 -18.51
C MET A 1 -0.18 27.76 -18.75
N LEU A 2 -0.87 27.10 -17.82
CA LEU A 2 -1.43 25.76 -18.05
C LEU A 2 -2.48 25.89 -19.17
N ASN A 3 -2.32 25.07 -20.20
CA ASN A 3 -3.23 25.05 -21.34
C ASN A 3 -4.66 24.82 -20.82
N GLN A 4 -5.61 25.66 -21.18
CA GLN A 4 -7.03 25.54 -20.74
C GLN A 4 -7.62 24.16 -21.08
N ASP A 5 -7.12 23.52 -22.14
CA ASP A 5 -7.53 22.19 -22.58
C ASP A 5 -7.07 21.11 -21.56
N PHE A 6 -5.89 21.26 -20.94
CA PHE A 6 -5.43 20.36 -19.89
C PHE A 6 -6.26 20.49 -18.61
N ALA A 7 -6.60 21.73 -18.22
CA ALA A 7 -7.42 21.97 -17.03
C ALA A 7 -8.84 21.39 -17.14
N THR A 8 -9.41 21.32 -18.35
CA THR A 8 -10.69 20.65 -18.58
C THR A 8 -10.63 19.14 -18.48
N LYS A 9 -9.52 18.53 -18.92
CA LYS A 9 -9.32 17.08 -18.87
C LYS A 9 -9.11 16.52 -17.46
N ILE A 10 -8.59 17.33 -16.54
CA ILE A 10 -8.35 16.94 -15.13
C ILE A 10 -9.45 17.39 -14.17
N ARG A 11 -10.59 17.93 -14.66
CA ARG A 11 -11.71 18.28 -13.78
C ARG A 11 -12.27 17.05 -13.09
N PRO A 12 -12.59 17.15 -11.80
CA PRO A 12 -13.30 16.06 -11.12
C PRO A 12 -14.61 15.76 -11.82
N ILE A 13 -14.86 14.48 -12.08
CA ILE A 13 -16.14 14.05 -12.66
C ILE A 13 -17.17 14.05 -11.53
N SER A 14 -18.25 14.83 -11.67
CA SER A 14 -19.38 14.83 -10.75
C SER A 14 -20.30 13.61 -10.97
N GLY A 15 -20.98 13.17 -9.92
CA GLY A 15 -21.98 12.10 -10.01
C GLY A 15 -21.43 10.68 -9.94
N ILE A 16 -20.13 10.50 -9.71
CA ILE A 16 -19.57 9.17 -9.46
C ILE A 16 -19.68 8.86 -7.97
N GLU A 17 -20.31 7.75 -7.64
CA GLU A 17 -20.36 7.23 -6.28
C GLU A 17 -18.97 6.78 -5.84
N GLN A 18 -18.54 7.25 -4.68
CA GLN A 18 -17.18 7.08 -4.16
C GLN A 18 -17.19 6.40 -2.80
N ILE A 19 -16.14 5.67 -2.51
CA ILE A 19 -15.88 5.08 -1.20
C ILE A 19 -14.47 5.44 -0.72
N ARG A 20 -14.34 5.70 0.57
CA ARG A 20 -13.04 5.86 1.19
C ARG A 20 -12.52 4.52 1.69
N LEU A 21 -11.37 4.11 1.22
CA LEU A 21 -10.62 2.96 1.74
C LEU A 21 -9.40 3.47 2.49
N GLY A 22 -8.99 2.75 3.55
CA GLY A 22 -7.85 3.11 4.37
C GLY A 22 -8.19 3.95 5.60
N SER A 23 -7.21 4.64 6.12
CA SER A 23 -7.29 5.43 7.35
C SER A 23 -8.08 6.73 7.15
N LYS A 24 -8.58 7.30 8.25
CA LYS A 24 -9.31 8.59 8.19
C LYS A 24 -8.42 9.77 7.84
N PHE A 25 -7.16 9.71 8.23
CA PHE A 25 -6.20 10.80 8.06
C PHE A 25 -5.23 10.46 6.93
N ASP A 26 -4.05 9.99 7.25
CA ASP A 26 -3.04 9.55 6.32
C ASP A 26 -3.27 8.09 5.89
N GLY A 27 -2.86 7.71 4.68
CA GLY A 27 -3.00 6.34 4.15
C GLY A 27 -4.43 5.95 3.74
N GLY A 28 -5.36 6.92 3.60
CA GLY A 28 -6.72 6.67 3.12
C GLY A 28 -7.03 7.41 1.82
N TYR A 29 -7.54 6.68 0.83
CA TYR A 29 -7.83 7.18 -0.50
C TYR A 29 -9.30 7.05 -0.83
N VAL A 30 -9.83 8.03 -1.57
CA VAL A 30 -11.19 8.01 -2.10
C VAL A 30 -11.14 7.43 -3.52
N VAL A 31 -11.90 6.38 -3.73
CA VAL A 31 -11.93 5.65 -4.99
C VAL A 31 -13.35 5.45 -5.50
N PRO A 32 -13.57 5.40 -6.83
CA PRO A 32 -14.89 5.09 -7.39
C PRO A 32 -15.39 3.71 -6.94
N ILE A 33 -16.61 3.62 -6.45
CA ILE A 33 -17.18 2.34 -5.99
C ILE A 33 -17.20 1.29 -7.12
N ASN A 34 -17.51 1.71 -8.34
CA ASN A 34 -17.54 0.80 -9.49
C ASN A 34 -16.15 0.21 -9.78
N ALA A 35 -15.09 1.02 -9.71
CA ALA A 35 -13.72 0.51 -9.87
C ALA A 35 -13.41 -0.56 -8.81
N VAL A 36 -13.80 -0.32 -7.57
CA VAL A 36 -13.61 -1.30 -6.49
C VAL A 36 -14.44 -2.56 -6.69
N LYS A 37 -15.68 -2.44 -7.19
CA LYS A 37 -16.55 -3.61 -7.43
C LYS A 37 -16.02 -4.53 -8.51
N VAL A 38 -15.56 -3.97 -9.64
CA VAL A 38 -15.10 -4.76 -10.79
C VAL A 38 -13.67 -5.31 -10.61
N SER A 39 -12.82 -4.62 -9.88
CA SER A 39 -11.44 -5.06 -9.67
C SER A 39 -11.37 -6.18 -8.65
N GLN A 40 -10.75 -7.27 -9.02
CA GLN A 40 -10.48 -8.39 -8.11
C GLN A 40 -9.08 -8.30 -7.50
N THR A 41 -8.21 -7.52 -8.11
CA THR A 41 -6.81 -7.39 -7.72
C THR A 41 -6.47 -5.97 -7.32
N LEU A 42 -5.72 -5.85 -6.23
CA LEU A 42 -5.01 -4.64 -5.84
C LEU A 42 -3.51 -4.86 -5.98
N ILE A 43 -2.86 -3.96 -6.70
CA ILE A 43 -1.40 -3.85 -6.74
C ILE A 43 -1.05 -2.62 -5.91
N SER A 44 -0.26 -2.79 -4.86
CA SER A 44 0.12 -1.71 -3.94
C SER A 44 1.63 -1.51 -3.94
N PHE A 45 2.06 -0.34 -4.35
CA PHE A 45 3.44 0.12 -4.27
C PHE A 45 3.57 1.03 -3.04
N GLY A 46 4.54 0.72 -2.16
CA GLY A 46 4.70 1.44 -0.91
C GLY A 46 3.59 1.08 0.11
N TYR A 47 3.88 0.06 0.90
CA TYR A 47 2.95 -0.41 1.94
C TYR A 47 3.07 0.42 3.22
N GLY A 48 4.27 0.88 3.53
CA GLY A 48 4.53 1.65 4.73
C GLY A 48 4.13 0.92 6.01
N ASN A 49 3.81 1.70 7.04
CA ASN A 49 3.36 1.20 8.34
C ASN A 49 1.82 1.04 8.43
N ASP A 50 1.07 1.47 7.42
CA ASP A 50 -0.39 1.46 7.42
C ASP A 50 -0.96 0.58 6.29
N SER A 51 -1.48 -0.57 6.67
CA SER A 51 -2.13 -1.54 5.79
C SER A 51 -3.65 -1.35 5.67
N ASN A 52 -4.20 -0.26 6.15
CA ASN A 52 -5.66 -0.11 6.23
C ASN A 52 -6.32 -0.06 4.85
N PHE A 53 -5.66 0.53 3.85
CA PHE A 53 -6.18 0.57 2.49
C PHE A 53 -6.31 -0.84 1.90
N GLU A 54 -5.22 -1.59 1.92
CA GLU A 54 -5.15 -2.96 1.39
C GLU A 54 -6.10 -3.90 2.14
N ARG A 55 -6.17 -3.76 3.46
CA ARG A 55 -7.08 -4.53 4.31
C ARG A 55 -8.54 -4.23 3.98
N HIS A 56 -8.93 -2.97 3.87
CA HIS A 56 -10.29 -2.59 3.49
C HIS A 56 -10.64 -3.15 2.11
N PHE A 57 -9.71 -3.06 1.14
CA PHE A 57 -9.94 -3.61 -0.18
C PHE A 57 -10.24 -5.12 -0.16
N ILE A 58 -9.40 -5.94 0.50
CA ILE A 58 -9.60 -7.39 0.54
C ILE A 58 -10.79 -7.83 1.41
N GLN A 59 -11.28 -6.97 2.32
CA GLN A 59 -12.46 -7.24 3.13
C GLN A 59 -13.76 -7.09 2.35
N LEU A 60 -13.76 -6.34 1.25
CA LEU A 60 -14.96 -6.10 0.45
C LEU A 60 -15.47 -7.36 -0.28
N SER A 61 -14.59 -8.34 -0.54
CA SER A 61 -14.98 -9.62 -1.12
C SER A 61 -13.96 -10.71 -0.82
N LYS A 62 -14.44 -11.96 -0.71
CA LYS A 62 -13.58 -13.14 -0.53
C LYS A 62 -12.68 -13.43 -1.74
N ASN A 63 -13.05 -12.94 -2.92
CA ASN A 63 -12.32 -13.19 -4.17
C ASN A 63 -11.24 -12.14 -4.46
N LYS A 64 -11.12 -11.10 -3.61
CA LYS A 64 -10.11 -10.05 -3.81
C LYS A 64 -8.74 -10.51 -3.36
N THR A 65 -7.73 -10.19 -4.16
CA THR A 65 -6.30 -10.45 -3.90
C THR A 65 -5.53 -9.16 -3.80
N CYS A 66 -4.39 -9.18 -3.12
CA CYS A 66 -3.53 -8.03 -2.97
C CYS A 66 -2.06 -8.43 -3.19
N PHE A 67 -1.40 -7.72 -4.09
CA PHE A 67 0.04 -7.83 -4.33
C PHE A 67 0.71 -6.55 -3.82
N ILE A 68 1.62 -6.70 -2.88
CA ILE A 68 2.33 -5.61 -2.25
C ILE A 68 3.79 -5.65 -2.70
N PHE A 69 4.29 -4.50 -3.11
CA PHE A 69 5.70 -4.28 -3.45
C PHE A 69 6.25 -3.19 -2.54
N ASP A 70 7.11 -3.59 -1.61
CA ASP A 70 7.75 -2.69 -0.66
C ASP A 70 9.06 -3.30 -0.18
N SER A 71 10.16 -2.59 -0.35
CA SER A 71 11.49 -3.01 0.11
C SER A 71 11.85 -2.45 1.48
N THR A 72 11.09 -1.48 1.99
CA THR A 72 11.47 -0.69 3.17
C THR A 72 11.02 -1.34 4.46
N ILE A 73 9.87 -2.00 4.47
CA ILE A 73 9.29 -2.57 5.68
C ILE A 73 9.44 -4.08 5.69
N ASN A 74 10.21 -4.55 6.66
CA ASN A 74 10.32 -5.94 6.99
C ASN A 74 10.02 -6.18 8.48
N PHE A 75 9.80 -7.44 8.84
CA PHE A 75 9.51 -7.83 10.22
C PHE A 75 10.61 -7.39 11.21
N PHE A 76 11.87 -7.47 10.82
CA PHE A 76 13.00 -7.07 11.67
C PHE A 76 13.00 -5.58 11.95
N TYR A 77 12.65 -4.76 10.95
CA TYR A 77 12.50 -3.32 11.13
C TYR A 77 11.41 -3.00 12.17
N LEU A 78 10.25 -3.67 12.09
CA LEU A 78 9.16 -3.47 13.06
C LEU A 78 9.57 -3.90 14.47
N ILE A 79 10.31 -5.00 14.62
CA ILE A 79 10.86 -5.44 15.90
C ILE A 79 11.89 -4.43 16.43
N HIS A 80 12.77 -3.93 15.56
CA HIS A 80 13.72 -2.89 15.95
C HIS A 80 13.01 -1.65 16.51
N LEU A 81 11.98 -1.16 15.83
CA LEU A 81 11.16 -0.04 16.32
C LEU A 81 10.52 -0.35 17.67
N LEU A 82 10.02 -1.57 17.88
CA LEU A 82 9.47 -1.98 19.17
C LEU A 82 10.52 -1.92 20.28
N ILE A 83 11.73 -2.40 20.02
CA ILE A 83 12.84 -2.36 20.99
C ILE A 83 13.21 -0.91 21.32
N VAL A 84 13.25 -0.03 20.33
CA VAL A 84 13.53 1.42 20.53
C VAL A 84 12.43 2.03 21.41
N ASP A 85 11.16 1.76 21.10
CA ASP A 85 10.02 2.24 21.88
C ASP A 85 10.05 1.71 23.32
N LEU A 86 10.44 0.45 23.55
CA LEU A 86 10.63 -0.14 24.88
C LEU A 86 11.70 0.60 25.68
N LYS A 87 12.88 0.84 25.07
CA LYS A 87 13.96 1.60 25.74
C LYS A 87 13.52 3.02 26.12
N CYS A 88 12.70 3.65 25.28
CA CYS A 88 12.19 5.00 25.54
C CYS A 88 11.04 5.02 26.57
N CYS A 89 10.29 3.94 26.74
CA CYS A 89 9.17 3.87 27.70
C CYS A 89 9.62 3.98 29.17
N PHE A 90 10.85 3.57 29.48
CA PHE A 90 11.40 3.72 30.83
C PHE A 90 11.66 5.19 31.21
N LYS A 91 11.67 6.13 30.23
CA LYS A 91 11.98 7.56 30.44
C LYS A 91 10.77 8.51 30.41
N SER A 92 9.61 8.10 29.92
CA SER A 92 8.46 9.02 29.80
C SER A 92 7.13 8.30 29.48
N GLN A 93 6.01 9.06 29.52
CA GLN A 93 4.61 8.63 29.30
C GLN A 93 4.31 7.95 27.95
N ARG A 94 5.24 7.21 27.35
CA ARG A 94 5.11 6.61 26.01
C ARG A 94 4.45 5.22 25.99
N ARG A 95 3.79 4.78 27.07
CA ARG A 95 3.06 3.48 27.09
C ARG A 95 2.04 3.34 25.96
N ARG A 96 1.40 4.44 25.54
CA ARG A 96 0.44 4.43 24.42
C ARG A 96 1.10 4.08 23.09
N TYR A 97 2.32 4.58 22.82
CA TYR A 97 3.08 4.27 21.62
C TYR A 97 3.49 2.80 21.57
N LEU A 98 3.88 2.23 22.69
CA LEU A 98 4.23 0.81 22.79
C LEU A 98 3.03 -0.09 22.43
N LEU A 99 1.87 0.18 23.00
CA LEU A 99 0.64 -0.56 22.68
C LEU A 99 0.26 -0.40 21.19
N TYR A 100 0.40 0.81 20.66
CA TYR A 100 0.18 1.07 19.24
C TYR A 100 1.14 0.26 18.37
N ARG A 101 2.44 0.26 18.68
CA ARG A 101 3.46 -0.49 17.95
C ARG A 101 3.19 -1.99 17.98
N PHE A 102 2.88 -2.52 19.15
CA PHE A 102 2.55 -3.93 19.30
C PHE A 102 1.32 -4.31 18.44
N LYS A 103 0.27 -3.48 18.49
CA LYS A 103 -0.91 -3.65 17.64
C LYS A 103 -0.54 -3.64 16.14
N THR A 104 0.31 -2.71 15.71
CA THR A 104 0.78 -2.62 14.32
C THR A 104 1.50 -3.89 13.89
N ILE A 105 2.39 -4.42 14.72
CA ILE A 105 3.11 -5.69 14.45
C ILE A 105 2.14 -6.86 14.31
N LEU A 106 1.19 -6.99 15.24
CA LEU A 106 0.19 -8.06 15.17
C LEU A 106 -0.67 -7.95 13.90
N LEU A 107 -1.06 -6.74 13.53
CA LEU A 107 -1.82 -6.50 12.31
C LEU A 107 -1.00 -6.82 11.06
N TYR A 108 0.28 -6.46 11.04
CA TYR A 108 1.20 -6.77 9.95
C TYR A 108 1.34 -8.29 9.76
N ILE A 109 1.63 -9.02 10.85
CA ILE A 109 1.75 -10.48 10.81
C ILE A 109 0.44 -11.12 10.32
N ARG A 110 -0.68 -10.73 10.94
CA ARG A 110 -2.00 -11.27 10.61
C ARG A 110 -2.37 -11.00 9.15
N PHE A 111 -2.07 -9.82 8.64
CA PHE A 111 -2.34 -9.45 7.25
C PHE A 111 -1.47 -10.25 6.27
N ARG A 112 -0.17 -10.37 6.57
CA ARG A 112 0.79 -11.12 5.75
C ARG A 112 0.49 -12.61 5.70
N CYS A 113 -0.12 -13.18 6.73
CA CYS A 113 -0.52 -14.58 6.78
C CYS A 113 -1.78 -14.90 5.95
N LEU A 114 -2.46 -13.91 5.39
CA LEU A 114 -3.62 -14.15 4.54
C LEU A 114 -3.18 -14.74 3.20
N LYS A 115 -3.74 -15.88 2.81
CA LYS A 115 -3.45 -16.54 1.52
C LYS A 115 -3.71 -15.64 0.29
N ARG A 116 -4.54 -14.61 0.45
CA ARG A 116 -4.92 -13.65 -0.60
C ARG A 116 -3.98 -12.45 -0.69
N VAL A 117 -2.95 -12.40 0.13
CA VAL A 117 -1.96 -11.32 0.16
C VAL A 117 -0.60 -11.89 -0.18
N GLN A 118 0.00 -11.34 -1.22
CA GLN A 118 1.37 -11.66 -1.61
C GLN A 118 2.25 -10.43 -1.38
N TYR A 119 3.26 -10.60 -0.56
CA TYR A 119 4.22 -9.55 -0.24
C TYR A 119 5.53 -9.80 -0.98
N ASN A 120 5.92 -8.85 -1.80
CA ASN A 120 7.11 -8.89 -2.61
C ASN A 120 8.09 -7.82 -2.12
N ASN A 121 9.27 -8.25 -1.71
CA ASN A 121 10.30 -7.36 -1.16
C ASN A 121 11.13 -6.76 -2.31
N PHE A 122 10.47 -5.90 -3.11
CA PHE A 122 11.08 -5.18 -4.22
C PHE A 122 10.82 -3.68 -4.08
N LYS A 123 11.82 -2.90 -4.46
CA LYS A 123 11.68 -1.47 -4.72
C LYS A 123 11.19 -1.29 -6.15
N ILE A 124 10.19 -0.47 -6.34
CA ILE A 124 9.73 -0.09 -7.69
C ILE A 124 10.68 0.96 -8.25
N GLY A 125 11.07 0.81 -9.50
CA GLY A 125 11.96 1.74 -10.21
C GLY A 125 11.94 1.53 -11.72
N SER A 126 12.77 2.27 -12.42
CA SER A 126 12.83 2.24 -13.89
C SER A 126 13.49 0.99 -14.49
N ASN A 127 14.22 0.23 -13.67
CA ASN A 127 15.00 -0.91 -14.14
C ASN A 127 14.76 -2.16 -13.30
N PHE A 128 14.73 -3.31 -13.96
CA PHE A 128 14.70 -4.60 -13.29
C PHE A 128 16.12 -5.00 -12.84
N ASP A 129 16.34 -5.13 -11.54
CA ASP A 129 17.61 -5.54 -10.95
C ASP A 129 17.37 -6.39 -9.71
N LEU A 130 17.52 -7.69 -9.83
CA LEU A 130 17.31 -8.65 -8.74
C LEU A 130 18.33 -8.49 -7.61
N LEU A 131 19.57 -8.08 -7.91
CA LEU A 131 20.61 -7.92 -6.88
C LEU A 131 20.28 -6.77 -5.94
N ASN A 132 19.80 -5.67 -6.50
CA ASN A 132 19.36 -4.50 -5.74
C ASN A 132 17.88 -4.56 -5.35
N LYS A 133 17.19 -5.66 -5.66
CA LYS A 133 15.75 -5.83 -5.42
C LYS A 133 14.90 -4.73 -6.05
N ASN A 134 15.28 -4.26 -7.23
CA ASN A 134 14.50 -3.33 -8.02
C ASN A 134 13.65 -4.10 -9.03
N ILE A 135 12.44 -3.65 -9.26
CA ILE A 135 11.52 -4.19 -10.25
C ILE A 135 10.84 -3.03 -10.99
N ASP A 136 10.76 -3.12 -12.30
CA ASP A 136 10.00 -2.21 -13.13
C ASP A 136 8.55 -2.69 -13.30
N LEU A 137 7.71 -1.88 -13.94
CA LEU A 137 6.30 -2.24 -14.16
C LEU A 137 6.14 -3.53 -14.97
N ASN A 138 6.98 -3.75 -15.98
CA ASN A 138 6.90 -4.97 -16.79
C ASN A 138 7.20 -6.20 -15.91
N GLY A 139 8.26 -6.13 -15.11
CA GLY A 139 8.60 -7.19 -14.17
C GLY A 139 7.52 -7.45 -13.13
N VAL A 140 6.81 -6.39 -12.67
CA VAL A 140 5.63 -6.55 -11.79
C VAL A 140 4.55 -7.36 -12.49
N PHE A 141 4.15 -6.98 -13.72
CA PHE A 141 3.10 -7.69 -14.45
C PHE A 141 3.49 -9.12 -14.81
N ASP A 142 4.75 -9.36 -15.17
CA ASP A 142 5.27 -10.72 -15.41
C ASP A 142 5.23 -11.59 -14.17
N LEU A 143 5.53 -11.01 -13.01
CA LEU A 143 5.54 -11.72 -11.73
C LEU A 143 4.13 -12.11 -11.28
N ILE A 144 3.16 -11.20 -11.39
CA ILE A 144 1.80 -11.43 -10.91
C ILE A 144 0.91 -12.13 -11.92
N LYS A 145 1.25 -12.10 -13.22
CA LYS A 145 0.49 -12.72 -14.32
C LYS A 145 -0.99 -12.35 -14.34
N ILE A 146 -1.30 -11.11 -13.98
CA ILE A 146 -2.66 -10.60 -13.93
C ILE A 146 -2.85 -9.61 -15.07
N TYR A 147 -3.86 -9.86 -15.90
CA TYR A 147 -4.22 -9.03 -17.04
C TYR A 147 -5.65 -8.50 -16.95
N ASP A 148 -6.33 -8.80 -15.84
CA ASP A 148 -7.72 -8.38 -15.59
C ASP A 148 -7.78 -6.99 -14.95
N ASN A 149 -9.00 -6.55 -14.64
CA ASN A 149 -9.24 -5.29 -13.95
C ASN A 149 -8.60 -5.26 -12.56
N PHE A 150 -7.68 -4.35 -12.37
CA PHE A 150 -7.00 -4.14 -11.09
C PHE A 150 -7.05 -2.67 -10.67
N ILE A 151 -6.81 -2.43 -9.39
CA ILE A 151 -6.51 -1.10 -8.84
C ILE A 151 -5.01 -1.06 -8.56
N LEU A 152 -4.37 -0.01 -9.04
CA LEU A 152 -2.99 0.32 -8.69
C LEU A 152 -2.99 1.44 -7.65
N LYS A 153 -2.39 1.18 -6.48
CA LYS A 153 -2.04 2.20 -5.50
C LYS A 153 -0.54 2.44 -5.59
N SER A 154 -0.14 3.68 -5.80
CA SER A 154 1.26 4.10 -5.77
C SER A 154 1.44 5.14 -4.67
N ASP A 155 2.32 4.84 -3.72
CA ASP A 155 2.65 5.71 -2.58
C ASP A 155 4.12 5.44 -2.22
N ILE A 156 5.03 5.84 -3.14
CA ILE A 156 6.45 5.49 -3.10
C ILE A 156 7.36 6.73 -2.98
N GLU A 157 6.79 7.81 -2.42
CA GLU A 157 7.51 9.00 -1.97
C GLU A 157 8.43 9.63 -3.04
N GLY A 158 7.89 9.84 -4.25
CA GLY A 158 8.57 10.52 -5.35
C GLY A 158 9.16 9.58 -6.41
N ALA A 159 9.25 8.27 -6.16
CA ALA A 159 9.67 7.31 -7.18
C ALA A 159 8.59 7.08 -8.25
N GLU A 160 7.39 7.67 -8.10
CA GLU A 160 6.31 7.66 -9.10
C GLU A 160 6.71 8.31 -10.42
N TYR A 161 7.70 9.20 -10.39
CA TYR A 161 8.21 9.89 -11.57
C TYR A 161 9.28 9.10 -12.33
N GLU A 162 9.72 7.96 -11.78
CA GLU A 162 10.76 7.11 -12.37
C GLU A 162 10.19 5.85 -13.04
N ILE A 163 8.87 5.65 -12.98
CA ILE A 163 8.18 4.43 -13.42
C ILE A 163 7.63 4.54 -14.83
#